data_5901814c2de16e3c14fdffe7171850e9
#
_entry.id   5901814c2de16e3c14fdffe7171850e9
#
_cell.length_a   1.000
_cell.length_b   1.000
_cell.length_c   1.000
_cell.angle_alpha   90.00
_cell.angle_beta   90.00
_cell.angle_gamma   90.00
#
_symmetry.space_group_name_H-M   'P 1'
#
loop_
_entity.id
_entity.type
_entity.pdbx_description
1 polymer ?
#
loop_
_entity_poly.entity_id
_entity_poly.type
_entity_poly.pdbx_seq_one_letter_code
_entity_poly.pdbx_strand_id
1 'polypeptide(L)'
;MLKETYSSEETYRLGEELGRKAVRGGIYALTGDLGTGKTVFAQGFARGLGVSEYVNSPTFTILQVYEDGRLPFNHFDVYRIEEPEEMEEIGYEDYFYGDGVTLIEWAEIIDELLPENVCRISISKDLSKGSDYRLICISPERI
;
A
#
# COMPACT_ATOMS: atom_id res chain seq x y z
N MET A 1 -15.85 1.41 -0.88
CA MET A 1 -15.90 1.84 -2.27
C MET A 1 -15.28 0.75 -3.16
N LEU A 2 -15.95 0.49 -4.29
CA LEU A 2 -15.44 -0.47 -5.27
C LEU A 2 -15.05 0.27 -6.54
N LYS A 3 -13.88 -0.06 -7.06
CA LYS A 3 -13.38 0.47 -8.34
C LYS A 3 -12.94 -0.67 -9.22
N GLU A 4 -13.24 -0.58 -10.51
CA GLU A 4 -12.78 -1.55 -11.50
C GLU A 4 -11.71 -0.90 -12.36
N THR A 5 -10.62 -1.61 -12.62
CA THR A 5 -9.60 -1.14 -13.54
C THR A 5 -9.38 -2.19 -14.62
N TYR A 6 -9.03 -1.75 -15.82
CA TYR A 6 -8.91 -2.62 -16.99
C TYR A 6 -7.49 -2.62 -17.58
N SER A 7 -6.57 -1.92 -16.91
CA SER A 7 -5.16 -1.89 -17.30
C SER A 7 -4.30 -1.58 -16.10
N SER A 8 -3.01 -1.90 -16.18
CA SER A 8 -2.07 -1.55 -15.12
C SER A 8 -1.96 -0.03 -14.98
N GLU A 9 -2.12 0.70 -16.07
CA GLU A 9 -2.11 2.16 -16.04
C GLU A 9 -3.26 2.70 -15.20
N GLU A 10 -4.47 2.14 -15.34
CA GLU A 10 -5.62 2.55 -14.55
C GLU A 10 -5.42 2.24 -13.06
N THR A 11 -4.84 1.07 -12.75
CA THR A 11 -4.51 0.71 -11.37
C THR A 11 -3.49 1.68 -10.78
N TYR A 12 -2.48 2.05 -11.56
CA TYR A 12 -1.48 3.04 -11.16
C TYR A 12 -2.13 4.39 -10.86
N ARG A 13 -3.03 4.85 -11.75
CA ARG A 13 -3.72 6.14 -11.58
C ARG A 13 -4.60 6.16 -10.34
N LEU A 14 -5.26 5.05 -10.02
CA LEU A 14 -6.06 4.96 -8.81
C LEU A 14 -5.17 5.09 -7.58
N GLY A 15 -4.02 4.42 -7.59
CA GLY A 15 -3.02 4.57 -6.52
C GLY A 15 -2.56 6.01 -6.40
N GLU A 16 -2.27 6.65 -7.52
CA GLU A 16 -1.83 8.04 -7.55
C GLU A 16 -2.88 8.98 -6.95
N GLU A 17 -4.14 8.79 -7.30
CA GLU A 17 -5.23 9.59 -6.76
C GLU A 17 -5.31 9.46 -5.24
N LEU A 18 -5.22 8.22 -4.73
CA LEU A 18 -5.27 7.97 -3.30
C LEU A 18 -4.05 8.57 -2.57
N GLY A 19 -2.87 8.45 -3.19
CA GLY A 19 -1.65 9.05 -2.64
C GLY A 19 -1.71 10.57 -2.58
N ARG A 20 -2.31 11.18 -3.59
CA ARG A 20 -2.48 12.63 -3.64
C ARG A 20 -3.34 13.14 -2.48
N LYS A 21 -4.31 12.34 -2.05
CA LYS A 21 -5.24 12.68 -0.97
C LYS A 21 -4.81 12.18 0.40
N ALA A 22 -3.72 11.43 0.48
CA ALA A 22 -3.25 10.87 1.75
C ALA A 22 -2.81 11.98 2.69
N VAL A 23 -3.07 11.78 3.97
CA VAL A 23 -2.78 12.76 5.01
C VAL A 23 -1.72 12.22 5.97
N ARG A 24 -1.07 13.12 6.68
CA ARG A 24 -0.07 12.80 7.69
C ARG A 24 -0.61 11.77 8.67
N GLY A 25 0.17 10.72 8.92
CA GLY A 25 -0.21 9.66 9.85
C GLY A 25 -1.14 8.62 9.25
N GLY A 26 -1.52 8.75 7.98
CA GLY A 26 -2.38 7.76 7.33
C GLY A 26 -1.70 6.41 7.18
N ILE A 27 -2.46 5.33 7.42
CA ILE A 27 -1.97 3.95 7.26
C ILE A 27 -2.88 3.24 6.28
N TYR A 28 -2.30 2.63 5.26
CA TYR A 28 -3.01 1.98 4.17
C TYR A 28 -2.57 0.53 4.10
N ALA A 29 -3.49 -0.39 4.33
CA ALA A 29 -3.24 -1.82 4.34
C ALA A 29 -3.65 -2.41 2.99
N LEU A 30 -2.67 -2.84 2.22
CA LEU A 30 -2.85 -3.33 0.85
C LEU A 30 -2.77 -4.84 0.84
N THR A 31 -3.85 -5.49 0.40
CA THR A 31 -3.94 -6.95 0.31
C THR A 31 -4.27 -7.37 -1.10
N GLY A 32 -3.97 -8.61 -1.44
CA GLY A 32 -4.22 -9.17 -2.75
C GLY A 32 -3.25 -10.30 -3.03
N ASP A 33 -3.67 -11.26 -3.84
CA ASP A 33 -2.82 -12.39 -4.19
C ASP A 33 -1.60 -11.95 -4.99
N LEU A 34 -0.64 -12.84 -5.10
CA LEU A 34 0.56 -12.60 -5.89
C LEU A 34 0.17 -12.28 -7.34
N GLY A 35 0.78 -11.25 -7.90
CA GLY A 35 0.53 -10.86 -9.30
C GLY A 35 -0.74 -10.06 -9.53
N THR A 36 -1.38 -9.51 -8.49
CA THR A 36 -2.58 -8.68 -8.66
C THR A 36 -2.27 -7.22 -8.98
N GLY A 37 -1.01 -6.79 -8.89
CA GLY A 37 -0.64 -5.40 -9.19
C GLY A 37 -0.47 -4.54 -7.95
N LYS A 38 -0.19 -5.14 -6.79
CA LYS A 38 0.07 -4.37 -5.55
C LYS A 38 1.24 -3.41 -5.73
N THR A 39 2.30 -3.86 -6.41
CA THR A 39 3.47 -3.01 -6.65
C THR A 39 3.13 -1.85 -7.57
N VAL A 40 2.34 -2.09 -8.61
CA VAL A 40 1.89 -1.04 -9.52
C VAL A 40 1.06 0.02 -8.76
N PHE A 41 0.15 -0.44 -7.91
CA PHE A 41 -0.65 0.45 -7.07
C PHE A 41 0.25 1.26 -6.13
N ALA A 42 1.21 0.60 -5.49
CA ALA A 42 2.14 1.26 -4.58
C ALA A 42 2.99 2.33 -5.28
N GLN A 43 3.43 2.04 -6.50
CA GLN A 43 4.18 3.02 -7.30
C GLN A 43 3.34 4.24 -7.62
N GLY A 44 2.08 4.04 -7.98
CA GLY A 44 1.14 5.13 -8.21
C GLY A 44 0.91 5.94 -6.94
N PHE A 45 0.70 5.24 -5.83
CA PHE A 45 0.50 5.88 -4.53
C PHE A 45 1.68 6.78 -4.15
N ALA A 46 2.89 6.27 -4.33
CA ALA A 46 4.11 7.05 -4.07
C ALA A 46 4.18 8.28 -4.96
N ARG A 47 3.82 8.13 -6.23
CA ARG A 47 3.80 9.26 -7.17
C ARG A 47 2.81 10.33 -6.72
N GLY A 48 1.64 9.91 -6.23
CA GLY A 48 0.65 10.82 -5.70
C GLY A 48 1.16 11.62 -4.50
N LEU A 49 2.05 11.03 -3.71
CA LEU A 49 2.73 11.71 -2.61
C LEU A 49 3.87 12.62 -3.08
N GLY A 50 4.20 12.60 -4.36
CA GLY A 50 5.29 13.41 -4.90
C GLY A 50 6.66 12.75 -4.81
N VAL A 51 6.72 11.45 -4.52
CA VAL A 51 7.99 10.71 -4.51
C VAL A 51 8.45 10.55 -5.95
N SER A 52 9.65 11.02 -6.27
CA SER A 52 10.21 10.94 -7.61
C SER A 52 11.16 9.76 -7.79
N GLU A 53 11.65 9.18 -6.70
CA GLU A 53 12.49 8.00 -6.76
C GLU A 53 11.71 6.80 -7.30
N TYR A 54 12.42 5.86 -7.92
CA TYR A 54 11.82 4.63 -8.38
C TYR A 54 11.44 3.76 -7.17
N VAL A 55 10.17 3.36 -7.10
CA VAL A 55 9.65 2.59 -5.97
C VAL A 55 9.56 1.12 -6.33
N ASN A 56 10.29 0.30 -5.58
CA ASN A 56 10.24 -1.16 -5.67
C ASN A 56 9.50 -1.72 -4.47
N SER A 57 9.04 -2.97 -4.60
CA SER A 57 8.55 -3.70 -3.42
C SER A 57 9.74 -4.05 -2.53
N PRO A 58 9.73 -3.68 -1.24
CA PRO A 58 10.85 -3.95 -0.33
C PRO A 58 10.76 -5.36 0.29
N THR A 59 10.61 -6.39 -0.54
CA THR A 59 10.41 -7.78 -0.09
C THR A 59 11.55 -8.27 0.80
N PHE A 60 12.79 -7.90 0.50
CA PHE A 60 13.95 -8.38 1.24
C PHE A 60 14.32 -7.48 2.42
N THR A 61 13.99 -6.20 2.35
CA THR A 61 14.32 -5.25 3.41
C THR A 61 13.15 -4.94 4.32
N ILE A 62 11.96 -5.38 3.93
CA ILE A 62 10.68 -5.19 4.63
C ILE A 62 10.20 -3.74 4.62
N LEU A 63 11.09 -2.79 4.83
CA LEU A 63 10.76 -1.36 4.89
C LEU A 63 11.70 -0.56 4.01
N GLN A 64 11.11 0.35 3.22
CA GLN A 64 11.85 1.36 2.48
C GLN A 64 11.18 2.71 2.75
N VAL A 65 11.97 3.71 3.13
CA VAL A 65 11.47 5.06 3.41
C VAL A 65 11.90 6.00 2.30
N TYR A 66 10.96 6.78 1.78
CA TYR A 66 11.21 7.79 0.75
C TYR A 66 10.87 9.15 1.35
N GLU A 67 11.80 10.08 1.30
CA GLU A 67 11.62 11.37 1.97
C GLU A 67 11.52 12.55 1.00
N ASP A 68 11.55 12.30 -0.30
CA ASP A 68 11.53 13.35 -1.32
C ASP A 68 10.13 13.82 -1.74
N GLY A 69 9.06 13.22 -1.19
CA GLY A 69 7.69 13.64 -1.43
C GLY A 69 7.22 14.72 -0.47
N ARG A 70 5.93 15.09 -0.56
CA ARG A 70 5.34 16.08 0.34
C ARG A 70 5.21 15.61 1.78
N LEU A 71 5.22 14.29 1.99
CA LEU A 71 5.25 13.66 3.31
C LEU A 71 6.20 12.46 3.21
N PRO A 72 6.86 12.07 4.29
CA PRO A 72 7.64 10.83 4.28
C PRO A 72 6.74 9.66 3.88
N PHE A 73 7.23 8.78 3.03
CA PHE A 73 6.48 7.61 2.58
C PHE A 73 7.17 6.35 3.12
N ASN A 74 6.47 5.62 3.98
CA ASN A 74 6.96 4.38 4.58
C ASN A 74 6.32 3.22 3.84
N HIS A 75 7.10 2.54 3.02
CA HIS A 75 6.61 1.42 2.22
C HIS A 75 7.07 0.11 2.87
N PHE A 76 6.12 -0.64 3.41
CA PHE A 76 6.36 -1.95 4.01
C PHE A 76 5.92 -3.06 3.08
N ASP A 77 6.69 -4.16 3.05
CA ASP A 77 6.27 -5.42 2.48
C ASP A 77 6.57 -6.48 3.54
N VAL A 78 5.53 -7.05 4.12
CA VAL A 78 5.65 -7.96 5.27
C VAL A 78 5.49 -9.42 4.87
N TYR A 79 5.62 -9.73 3.59
CA TYR A 79 5.45 -11.10 3.08
C TYR A 79 6.35 -12.11 3.80
N ARG A 80 7.56 -11.72 4.19
CA ARG A 80 8.54 -12.58 4.84
C ARG A 80 8.43 -12.62 6.37
N ILE A 81 7.53 -11.84 6.95
CA ILE A 81 7.33 -11.85 8.39
C ILE A 81 6.64 -13.15 8.78
N GLU A 82 7.23 -13.90 9.70
CA GLU A 82 6.67 -15.15 10.21
C GLU A 82 5.87 -14.91 11.49
N GLU A 83 6.38 -14.02 12.35
CA GLU A 83 5.75 -13.69 13.62
C GLU A 83 5.58 -12.17 13.71
N PRO A 84 4.42 -11.66 14.16
CA PRO A 84 4.22 -10.22 14.27
C PRO A 84 5.26 -9.52 15.15
N GLU A 85 5.84 -10.22 16.11
CA GLU A 85 6.88 -9.68 16.99
C GLU A 85 8.11 -9.22 16.23
N GLU A 86 8.37 -9.76 15.03
CA GLU A 86 9.49 -9.33 14.21
C GLU A 86 9.34 -7.86 13.79
N MET A 87 8.10 -7.35 13.74
CA MET A 87 7.87 -5.94 13.43
C MET A 87 8.39 -5.01 14.52
N GLU A 88 8.41 -5.47 15.75
CA GLU A 88 8.96 -4.69 16.86
C GLU A 88 10.47 -4.46 16.68
N GLU A 89 11.17 -5.46 16.15
CA GLU A 89 12.60 -5.34 15.90
C GLU A 89 12.91 -4.28 14.84
N ILE A 90 11.97 -4.05 13.93
CA ILE A 90 12.09 -3.04 12.88
C ILE A 90 11.74 -1.66 13.42
N GLY A 91 11.05 -1.58 14.57
CA GLY A 91 10.58 -0.32 15.14
C GLY A 91 9.36 0.21 14.41
N TYR A 92 8.45 -0.65 14.01
CA TYR A 92 7.31 -0.31 13.16
C TYR A 92 6.46 0.83 13.73
N GLU A 93 6.34 0.92 15.05
CA GLU A 93 5.48 1.91 15.69
C GLU A 93 5.94 3.35 15.40
N ASP A 94 7.25 3.55 15.29
CA ASP A 94 7.79 4.87 14.96
C ASP A 94 7.34 5.35 13.58
N TYR A 95 7.08 4.41 12.67
CA TYR A 95 6.61 4.72 11.32
C TYR A 95 5.09 4.79 11.25
N PHE A 96 4.39 3.83 11.85
CA PHE A 96 2.92 3.80 11.84
C PHE A 96 2.33 5.04 12.50
N TYR A 97 2.94 5.49 13.59
CA TYR A 97 2.42 6.60 14.40
C TYR A 97 3.26 7.86 14.26
N GLY A 98 4.11 7.91 13.24
CA GLY A 98 4.93 9.08 12.95
C GLY A 98 4.26 10.07 12.01
N ASP A 99 5.07 10.93 11.43
CA ASP A 99 4.58 12.02 10.58
C ASP A 99 4.37 11.64 9.11
N GLY A 100 4.76 10.44 8.72
CA GLY A 100 4.67 10.02 7.34
C GLY A 100 3.36 9.35 7.00
N VAL A 101 3.31 8.84 5.77
CA VAL A 101 2.21 8.03 5.26
C VAL A 101 2.75 6.61 5.08
N THR A 102 2.02 5.61 5.55
CA THR A 102 2.45 4.22 5.53
C THR A 102 1.57 3.41 4.60
N LEU A 103 2.20 2.64 3.70
CA LEU A 103 1.51 1.68 2.84
C LEU A 103 2.14 0.31 3.09
N ILE A 104 1.31 -0.69 3.39
CA ILE A 104 1.76 -2.02 3.78
C ILE A 104 1.25 -3.05 2.81
N GLU A 105 2.15 -3.72 2.07
CA GLU A 105 1.80 -4.86 1.21
C GLU A 105 1.79 -6.13 2.06
N TRP A 106 0.87 -7.04 1.76
CA TRP A 106 0.64 -8.28 2.51
C TRP A 106 0.21 -8.01 3.95
N ALA A 107 -0.56 -6.93 4.13
CA ALA A 107 -0.92 -6.43 5.46
C ALA A 107 -1.70 -7.44 6.30
N GLU A 108 -2.38 -8.41 5.69
CA GLU A 108 -3.11 -9.45 6.41
C GLU A 108 -2.20 -10.27 7.33
N ILE A 109 -0.91 -10.35 7.02
CA ILE A 109 0.06 -11.11 7.83
C ILE A 109 0.24 -10.48 9.21
N ILE A 110 0.10 -9.15 9.29
CA ILE A 110 0.27 -8.40 10.54
C ILE A 110 -1.03 -7.71 10.97
N ASP A 111 -2.17 -8.28 10.61
CA ASP A 111 -3.47 -7.65 10.85
C ASP A 111 -3.67 -7.23 12.31
N GLU A 112 -3.18 -8.03 13.25
CA GLU A 112 -3.32 -7.74 14.68
C GLU A 112 -2.58 -6.48 15.14
N LEU A 113 -1.61 -6.00 14.35
CA LEU A 113 -0.85 -4.79 14.67
C LEU A 113 -1.47 -3.53 14.06
N LEU A 114 -2.47 -3.68 13.21
CA LEU A 114 -3.05 -2.55 12.49
C LEU A 114 -4.03 -1.79 13.39
N PRO A 115 -4.00 -0.44 13.39
CA PRO A 115 -4.96 0.35 14.15
C PRO A 115 -6.35 0.28 13.51
N GLU A 116 -7.39 0.61 14.29
CA GLU A 116 -8.77 0.55 13.81
C GLU A 116 -9.04 1.51 12.65
N ASN A 117 -8.35 2.63 12.61
CA ASN A 117 -8.57 3.64 11.58
C ASN A 117 -7.78 3.40 10.28
N VAL A 118 -7.20 2.21 10.12
CA VAL A 118 -6.46 1.87 8.92
C VAL A 118 -7.38 1.86 7.70
N CYS A 119 -6.89 2.37 6.58
CA CYS A 119 -7.59 2.26 5.29
C CYS A 119 -7.19 0.93 4.65
N ARG A 120 -8.17 0.06 4.41
CA ARG A 120 -7.93 -1.26 3.84
C ARG A 120 -8.21 -1.22 2.34
N ILE A 121 -7.24 -1.70 1.56
CA ILE A 121 -7.33 -1.75 0.10
C ILE A 121 -7.07 -3.19 -0.33
N SER A 122 -8.03 -3.80 -1.02
CA SER A 122 -7.82 -5.13 -1.58
C SER A 122 -7.89 -5.07 -3.10
N ILE A 123 -7.00 -5.83 -3.76
CA ILE A 123 -6.94 -5.93 -5.21
C ILE A 123 -7.15 -7.39 -5.58
N SER A 124 -8.15 -7.66 -6.42
CA SER A 124 -8.45 -9.01 -6.86
C SER A 124 -8.58 -9.06 -8.38
N LYS A 125 -8.39 -10.26 -8.93
CA LYS A 125 -8.53 -10.54 -10.36
C LYS A 125 -9.88 -11.18 -10.63
N ASP A 126 -10.34 -11.05 -11.88
CA ASP A 126 -11.45 -11.84 -12.41
C ASP A 126 -11.11 -12.12 -13.87
N LEU A 127 -10.56 -13.30 -14.14
CA LEU A 127 -10.10 -13.67 -15.46
C LEU A 127 -11.22 -13.72 -16.51
N SER A 128 -12.47 -13.85 -16.07
CA SER A 128 -13.61 -13.80 -16.99
C SER A 128 -13.78 -12.41 -17.60
N LYS A 129 -13.19 -11.39 -16.98
CA LYS A 129 -13.28 -9.99 -17.43
C LYS A 129 -11.99 -9.51 -18.09
N GLY A 130 -11.00 -10.40 -18.27
CA GLY A 130 -9.73 -10.07 -18.90
C GLY A 130 -8.55 -10.19 -17.96
N SER A 131 -7.36 -10.39 -18.54
CA SER A 131 -6.15 -10.60 -17.75
C SER A 131 -5.69 -9.34 -17.00
N ASP A 132 -6.04 -8.16 -17.49
CA ASP A 132 -5.66 -6.89 -16.88
C ASP A 132 -6.74 -6.28 -15.99
N TYR A 133 -7.88 -6.94 -15.91
CA TYR A 133 -8.97 -6.49 -15.06
C TYR A 133 -8.61 -6.63 -13.58
N ARG A 134 -8.92 -5.60 -12.78
CA ARG A 134 -8.79 -5.67 -11.32
C ARG A 134 -10.02 -5.07 -10.66
N LEU A 135 -10.45 -5.71 -9.58
CA LEU A 135 -11.46 -5.15 -8.70
C LEU A 135 -10.74 -4.67 -7.44
N ILE A 136 -10.89 -3.39 -7.15
CA ILE A 136 -10.21 -2.76 -6.01
C ILE A 136 -11.26 -2.26 -5.03
N CYS A 137 -11.18 -2.77 -3.80
CA CYS A 137 -12.09 -2.40 -2.72
C CYS A 137 -11.33 -1.55 -1.70
N ILE A 138 -11.84 -0.36 -1.40
CA ILE A 138 -11.23 0.58 -0.47
C ILE A 138 -12.21 0.85 0.67
N SER A 139 -11.78 0.61 1.91
CA SER A 139 -12.63 0.73 3.09
C SER A 139 -11.81 1.22 4.29
N PRO A 140 -12.23 2.29 4.99
CA PRO A 140 -13.31 3.18 4.60
C PRO A 140 -12.95 3.99 3.36
N GLU A 141 -13.96 4.57 2.72
CA GLU A 141 -13.76 5.37 1.52
C GLU A 141 -12.96 6.63 1.85
N ARG A 142 -11.86 6.85 1.10
CA ARG A 142 -10.91 7.94 1.36
C ARG A 142 -10.72 8.86 0.17
N ILE A 143 -11.42 8.58 -0.93
CA ILE A 143 -11.28 9.38 -2.15
C ILE A 143 -12.45 10.32 -2.33
#